data_d1bbd3636bd86d8ed1f844a7ebfcb46b
#
_entry.id   d1bbd3636bd86d8ed1f844a7ebfcb46b
#
_cell.length_a   1.000
_cell.length_b   1.000
_cell.length_c   1.000
_cell.angle_alpha   90.00
_cell.angle_beta   90.00
_cell.angle_gamma   90.00
#
_symmetry.space_group_name_H-M   'P 1'
#
loop_
_entity.id
_entity.type
_entity.pdbx_description
1 polymer ?
#
loop_
_entity_poly.entity_id
_entity_poly.type
_entity_poly.pdbx_seq_one_letter_code
_entity_poly.pdbx_strand_id
1 'polypeptide(L)'
;MSKLDELIRELCPDGVEYKELKSVFEMRNGYTPSKAKAEFWKGGTIPWFRMEDIRENGNILSDSAQHITPAAVKGKLFPANSIIVATSATIGEHALITVESLANQRFTYLVRRPEYEEKLDPKFVYYYCYKLDEW
;
A
#
# COMPACT_ATOMS: atom_id res chain seq x y z
N MET A 1 26.35 15.53 -11.81
CA MET A 1 25.70 14.62 -10.88
C MET A 1 24.40 15.23 -10.38
N SER A 2 23.37 14.40 -10.19
CA SER A 2 22.13 14.87 -9.61
C SER A 2 22.31 15.16 -8.12
N LYS A 3 21.44 15.98 -7.57
CA LYS A 3 21.41 16.25 -6.14
C LYS A 3 21.17 14.98 -5.33
N LEU A 4 20.43 14.03 -5.90
CA LEU A 4 20.18 12.73 -5.29
C LEU A 4 21.50 11.95 -5.12
N ASP A 5 22.36 11.95 -6.13
CA ASP A 5 23.66 11.27 -6.07
C ASP A 5 24.54 11.88 -4.98
N GLU A 6 24.53 13.21 -4.83
CA GLU A 6 25.26 13.90 -3.78
C GLU A 6 24.76 13.50 -2.39
N LEU A 7 23.44 13.45 -2.19
CA LEU A 7 22.83 13.04 -0.93
C LEU A 7 23.17 11.59 -0.58
N ILE A 8 23.15 10.70 -1.56
CA ILE A 8 23.51 9.30 -1.35
C ILE A 8 24.95 9.19 -0.89
N ARG A 9 25.86 9.95 -1.48
CA ARG A 9 27.29 9.95 -1.08
C ARG A 9 27.48 10.46 0.34
N GLU A 10 26.77 11.50 0.74
CA GLU A 10 26.87 12.07 2.07
C GLU A 10 26.26 11.18 3.15
N LEU A 11 25.08 10.63 2.89
CA LEU A 11 24.31 9.86 3.86
C LEU A 11 24.66 8.37 3.87
N CYS A 12 25.19 7.86 2.76
CA CYS A 12 25.53 6.45 2.59
C CYS A 12 26.94 6.30 2.00
N PRO A 13 27.98 6.71 2.76
CA PRO A 13 29.37 6.70 2.24
C PRO A 13 29.87 5.31 1.85
N ASP A 14 29.31 4.26 2.46
CA ASP A 14 29.66 2.86 2.15
C ASP A 14 28.82 2.27 1.01
N GLY A 15 28.03 3.12 0.35
CA GLY A 15 27.15 2.74 -0.75
C GLY A 15 25.74 2.39 -0.30
N VAL A 16 24.92 2.06 -1.29
CA VAL A 16 23.51 1.70 -1.08
C VAL A 16 23.36 0.19 -1.32
N GLU A 17 22.80 -0.51 -0.37
CA GLU A 17 22.53 -1.93 -0.49
C GLU A 17 21.30 -2.19 -1.34
N TYR A 18 21.41 -3.06 -2.33
CA TYR A 18 20.29 -3.50 -3.17
C TYR A 18 19.66 -4.75 -2.58
N LYS A 19 18.34 -4.74 -2.42
CA LYS A 19 17.58 -5.87 -1.89
C LYS A 19 16.40 -6.19 -2.77
N GLU A 20 16.02 -7.45 -2.82
CA GLU A 20 14.80 -7.86 -3.51
C GLU A 20 13.58 -7.31 -2.75
N LEU A 21 12.54 -6.93 -3.51
CA LEU A 21 11.33 -6.35 -2.95
C LEU A 21 10.70 -7.25 -1.87
N LYS A 22 10.65 -8.55 -2.12
CA LYS A 22 10.10 -9.53 -1.18
C LYS A 22 10.86 -9.66 0.14
N SER A 23 12.14 -9.23 0.18
CA SER A 23 12.94 -9.27 1.40
C SER A 23 12.67 -8.07 2.30
N VAL A 24 12.17 -6.99 1.73
CA VAL A 24 11.87 -5.73 2.42
C VAL A 24 10.40 -5.63 2.78
N PHE A 25 9.53 -6.12 1.91
CA PHE A 25 8.08 -6.04 2.07
C PHE A 25 7.45 -7.42 2.17
N GLU A 26 6.45 -7.51 3.05
CA GLU A 26 5.49 -8.60 3.00
C GLU A 26 4.45 -8.20 1.96
N MET A 27 4.20 -9.07 0.98
CA MET A 27 3.23 -8.82 -0.08
C MET A 27 2.03 -9.74 0.09
N ARG A 28 0.85 -9.15 0.24
CA ARG A 28 -0.39 -9.90 0.38
C ARG A 28 -1.50 -9.25 -0.43
N ASN A 29 -2.33 -10.08 -1.05
CA ASN A 29 -3.46 -9.59 -1.83
C ASN A 29 -4.61 -9.14 -0.93
N GLY A 30 -5.31 -8.10 -1.37
CA GLY A 30 -6.60 -7.77 -0.82
C GLY A 30 -7.66 -8.81 -1.21
N TYR A 31 -8.87 -8.62 -0.70
CA TYR A 31 -10.00 -9.49 -1.03
C TYR A 31 -11.31 -8.74 -0.89
N THR A 32 -12.37 -9.30 -1.47
CA THR A 32 -13.71 -8.73 -1.36
C THR A 32 -14.54 -9.60 -0.42
N PRO A 33 -14.95 -9.05 0.74
CA PRO A 33 -15.90 -9.75 1.60
C PRO A 33 -17.21 -10.02 0.87
N SER A 34 -17.90 -11.10 1.23
CA SER A 34 -19.14 -11.47 0.56
C SER A 34 -20.16 -10.34 0.57
N LYS A 35 -20.58 -9.91 -0.61
CA LYS A 35 -21.62 -8.87 -0.77
C LYS A 35 -22.99 -9.36 -0.34
N ALA A 36 -23.21 -10.66 -0.30
CA ALA A 36 -24.46 -11.27 0.14
C ALA A 36 -24.67 -11.20 1.65
N LYS A 37 -23.60 -10.96 2.42
CA LYS A 37 -23.67 -10.86 3.88
C LYS A 37 -23.74 -9.41 4.31
N ALA A 38 -24.95 -8.91 4.56
CA ALA A 38 -25.17 -7.53 4.99
C ALA A 38 -24.37 -7.17 6.25
N GLU A 39 -24.14 -8.14 7.15
CA GLU A 39 -23.36 -7.95 8.38
C GLU A 39 -21.91 -7.53 8.14
N PHE A 40 -21.37 -7.78 6.92
CA PHE A 40 -20.02 -7.37 6.58
C PHE A 40 -19.93 -5.90 6.15
N TRP A 41 -21.04 -5.31 5.76
CA TRP A 41 -21.09 -3.98 5.14
C TRP A 41 -21.88 -2.96 5.94
N LYS A 42 -22.99 -3.37 6.53
CA LYS A 42 -23.89 -2.45 7.25
C LYS A 42 -23.22 -1.92 8.51
N GLY A 43 -23.14 -0.61 8.62
CA GLY A 43 -22.51 0.06 9.75
C GLY A 43 -20.98 -0.06 9.75
N GLY A 44 -20.38 -0.37 8.61
CA GLY A 44 -18.92 -0.50 8.49
C GLY A 44 -18.18 0.78 8.80
N THR A 45 -17.01 0.63 9.41
CA THR A 45 -16.14 1.74 9.79
C THR A 45 -14.72 1.57 9.25
N ILE A 46 -14.39 0.38 8.72
CA ILE A 46 -13.07 0.05 8.22
C ILE A 46 -13.02 0.36 6.72
N PRO A 47 -12.09 1.23 6.27
CA PRO A 47 -11.98 1.53 4.84
C PRO A 47 -11.71 0.29 4.00
N TRP A 48 -12.43 0.18 2.88
CA TRP A 48 -12.22 -0.86 1.89
C TRP A 48 -12.01 -0.21 0.53
N PHE A 49 -10.77 -0.25 0.05
CA PHE A 49 -10.32 0.51 -1.12
C PHE A 49 -10.55 -0.23 -2.43
N ARG A 50 -10.92 0.57 -3.45
CA ARG A 50 -11.07 0.14 -4.84
C ARG A 50 -10.37 1.16 -5.73
N MET A 51 -10.24 0.84 -7.02
CA MET A 51 -9.63 1.77 -7.98
C MET A 51 -10.36 3.12 -8.03
N GLU A 52 -11.67 3.13 -7.85
CA GLU A 52 -12.48 4.34 -7.84
C GLU A 52 -12.03 5.33 -6.77
N ASP A 53 -11.55 4.83 -5.62
CA ASP A 53 -11.06 5.69 -4.55
C ASP A 53 -9.81 6.46 -4.98
N ILE A 54 -8.92 5.79 -5.71
CA ILE A 54 -7.72 6.43 -6.27
C ILE A 54 -8.12 7.49 -7.30
N ARG A 55 -9.05 7.16 -8.19
CA ARG A 55 -9.50 8.07 -9.25
C ARG A 55 -10.18 9.32 -8.70
N GLU A 56 -10.95 9.18 -7.63
CA GLU A 56 -11.71 10.28 -7.05
C GLU A 56 -10.89 11.11 -6.07
N ASN A 57 -10.01 10.48 -5.30
CA ASN A 57 -9.34 11.11 -4.17
C ASN A 57 -7.81 11.15 -4.26
N GLY A 58 -7.23 10.65 -5.36
CA GLY A 58 -5.79 10.66 -5.57
C GLY A 58 -5.08 9.46 -4.97
N ASN A 59 -3.78 9.56 -4.85
CA ASN A 59 -2.90 8.42 -4.55
C ASN A 59 -2.40 8.39 -3.10
N ILE A 60 -2.87 9.28 -2.24
CA ILE A 60 -2.63 9.23 -0.80
C ILE A 60 -4.01 9.22 -0.14
N LEU A 61 -4.36 8.10 0.47
CA LEU A 61 -5.72 7.84 0.92
C LEU A 61 -5.78 7.56 2.42
N SER A 62 -6.75 8.21 3.09
CA SER A 62 -7.04 7.99 4.51
C SER A 62 -8.47 7.47 4.73
N ASP A 63 -9.29 7.43 3.68
CA ASP A 63 -10.64 6.92 3.74
C ASP A 63 -11.09 6.42 2.36
N SER A 64 -12.18 5.68 2.32
CA SER A 64 -12.73 5.08 1.11
C SER A 64 -14.23 5.37 1.01
N ALA A 65 -14.80 5.14 -0.19
CA ALA A 65 -16.24 5.28 -0.40
C ALA A 65 -17.04 4.16 0.29
N GLN A 66 -16.46 2.97 0.36
CA GLN A 66 -17.10 1.83 1.00
C GLN A 66 -16.36 1.40 2.26
N HIS A 67 -17.10 0.95 3.25
CA HIS A 67 -16.54 0.52 4.54
C HIS A 67 -17.06 -0.88 4.88
N ILE A 68 -16.26 -1.63 5.61
CA ILE A 68 -16.61 -2.96 6.09
C ILE A 68 -16.61 -3.00 7.61
N THR A 69 -17.24 -4.04 8.16
CA THR A 69 -17.27 -4.28 9.60
C THR A 69 -16.12 -5.20 10.02
N PRO A 70 -15.76 -5.24 11.32
CA PRO A 70 -14.78 -6.21 11.80
C PRO A 70 -15.10 -7.67 11.46
N ALA A 71 -16.39 -8.02 11.36
CA ALA A 71 -16.82 -9.37 10.99
C ALA A 71 -16.37 -9.79 9.59
N ALA A 72 -16.14 -8.81 8.70
CA ALA A 72 -15.70 -9.06 7.33
C ALA A 72 -14.20 -9.35 7.21
N VAL A 73 -13.43 -9.07 8.25
CA VAL A 73 -11.96 -9.16 8.20
C VAL A 73 -11.51 -10.58 8.50
N LYS A 74 -10.72 -11.16 7.60
CA LYS A 74 -10.10 -12.46 7.79
C LYS A 74 -8.68 -12.25 8.31
N GLY A 75 -8.45 -12.60 9.58
CA GLY A 75 -7.17 -12.37 10.21
C GLY A 75 -6.98 -10.92 10.63
N LYS A 76 -5.87 -10.31 10.24
CA LYS A 76 -5.55 -8.93 10.60
C LYS A 76 -5.78 -7.96 9.45
N LEU A 77 -6.14 -6.73 9.78
CA LEU A 77 -6.14 -5.63 8.83
C LEU A 77 -4.70 -5.33 8.36
N PHE A 78 -4.60 -4.74 7.18
CA PHE A 78 -3.33 -4.22 6.70
C PHE A 78 -2.99 -2.95 7.46
N PRO A 79 -1.73 -2.78 7.90
CA PRO A 79 -1.37 -1.66 8.77
C PRO A 79 -1.37 -0.32 8.03
N ALA A 80 -1.48 0.76 8.81
CA ALA A 80 -1.30 2.11 8.31
C ALA A 80 0.07 2.25 7.64
N ASN A 81 0.16 3.15 6.67
CA ASN A 81 1.37 3.45 5.91
C ASN A 81 1.84 2.29 5.01
N SER A 82 0.90 1.49 4.56
CA SER A 82 1.12 0.46 3.53
C SER A 82 0.85 1.05 2.14
N ILE A 83 1.46 0.43 1.13
CA ILE A 83 1.22 0.78 -0.28
C ILE A 83 0.32 -0.29 -0.89
N ILE A 84 -0.68 0.13 -1.66
CA ILE A 84 -1.45 -0.79 -2.52
C ILE A 84 -1.02 -0.60 -3.97
N VAL A 85 -0.82 -1.70 -4.69
CA VAL A 85 -0.42 -1.69 -6.09
C VAL A 85 -1.39 -2.53 -6.89
N ALA A 86 -1.92 -1.99 -7.98
CA ALA A 86 -2.82 -2.73 -8.86
C ALA A 86 -2.03 -3.80 -9.63
N THR A 87 -2.46 -5.05 -9.51
CA THR A 87 -1.84 -6.19 -10.18
C THR A 87 -2.67 -6.74 -11.31
N SER A 88 -3.85 -6.16 -11.54
CA SER A 88 -4.72 -6.48 -12.67
C SER A 88 -5.41 -5.21 -13.17
N ALA A 89 -5.97 -5.23 -14.35
CA ALA A 89 -6.60 -4.09 -15.02
C ALA A 89 -5.58 -2.96 -15.27
N THR A 90 -5.57 -1.90 -14.46
CA THR A 90 -4.60 -0.79 -14.56
C THR A 90 -3.32 -1.13 -13.79
N ILE A 91 -2.53 -2.07 -14.28
CA ILE A 91 -1.30 -2.54 -13.64
C ILE A 91 -0.34 -1.37 -13.38
N GLY A 92 0.21 -1.32 -12.17
CA GLY A 92 1.16 -0.29 -11.74
C GLY A 92 0.53 0.89 -11.01
N GLU A 93 -0.78 1.11 -11.14
CA GLU A 93 -1.46 2.14 -10.35
C GLU A 93 -1.30 1.83 -8.86
N HIS A 94 -0.92 2.82 -8.08
CA HIS A 94 -0.61 2.60 -6.65
C HIS A 94 -1.08 3.76 -5.78
N ALA A 95 -1.18 3.49 -4.47
CA ALA A 95 -1.55 4.50 -3.49
C ALA A 95 -0.92 4.21 -2.14
N LEU A 96 -0.62 5.27 -1.40
CA LEU A 96 -0.23 5.18 0.01
C LEU A 96 -1.49 5.23 0.86
N ILE A 97 -1.67 4.24 1.70
CA ILE A 97 -2.80 4.14 2.61
C ILE A 97 -2.32 4.50 4.02
N THR A 98 -2.85 5.57 4.58
CA THR A 98 -2.38 6.12 5.84
C THR A 98 -3.09 5.55 7.08
N VAL A 99 -4.05 4.65 6.89
CA VAL A 99 -4.85 4.06 7.97
C VAL A 99 -4.89 2.54 7.83
N GLU A 100 -5.26 1.84 8.90
CA GLU A 100 -5.54 0.41 8.82
C GLU A 100 -6.72 0.18 7.88
N SER A 101 -6.62 -0.81 7.00
CA SER A 101 -7.60 -0.98 5.93
C SER A 101 -7.57 -2.35 5.29
N LEU A 102 -8.49 -2.53 4.34
CA LEU A 102 -8.50 -3.62 3.39
C LEU A 102 -8.75 -3.04 2.00
N ALA A 103 -8.32 -3.72 0.96
CA ALA A 103 -8.61 -3.39 -0.43
C ALA A 103 -9.15 -4.62 -1.15
N ASN A 104 -9.70 -4.42 -2.35
CA ASN A 104 -10.21 -5.54 -3.14
C ASN A 104 -9.06 -6.40 -3.72
N GLN A 105 -9.39 -7.51 -4.34
CA GLN A 105 -8.43 -8.49 -4.86
C GLN A 105 -7.58 -8.00 -6.05
N ARG A 106 -7.89 -6.84 -6.60
CA ARG A 106 -7.09 -6.24 -7.69
C ARG A 106 -5.81 -5.60 -7.18
N PHE A 107 -5.71 -5.41 -5.86
CA PHE A 107 -4.56 -4.79 -5.23
C PHE A 107 -3.74 -5.78 -4.43
N THR A 108 -2.43 -5.60 -4.48
CA THR A 108 -1.49 -6.25 -3.57
C THR A 108 -0.96 -5.18 -2.62
N TYR A 109 -0.98 -5.47 -1.33
CA TYR A 109 -0.37 -4.62 -0.32
C TYR A 109 1.13 -4.89 -0.23
N LEU A 110 1.90 -3.80 -0.19
CA LEU A 110 3.31 -3.83 0.17
C LEU A 110 3.40 -3.34 1.61
N VAL A 111 3.65 -4.25 2.53
CA VAL A 111 3.76 -3.96 3.96
C VAL A 111 5.23 -4.04 4.35
N ARG A 112 5.79 -2.95 4.87
CA ARG A 112 7.18 -2.96 5.33
C ARG A 112 7.35 -4.04 6.40
N ARG A 113 8.39 -4.86 6.25
CA ARG A 113 8.72 -5.81 7.30
C ARG A 113 9.16 -5.05 8.56
N PRO A 114 8.92 -5.57 9.77
CA PRO A 114 9.22 -4.85 11.02
C PRO A 114 10.63 -4.27 11.09
N GLU A 115 11.62 -4.99 10.58
CA GLU A 115 13.02 -4.57 10.56
C GLU A 115 13.29 -3.34 9.68
N TYR A 116 12.34 -3.00 8.78
CA TYR A 116 12.46 -1.85 7.88
C TYR A 116 11.50 -0.71 8.20
N GLU A 117 10.64 -0.84 9.20
CA GLU A 117 9.66 0.20 9.54
C GLU A 117 10.31 1.54 9.87
N GLU A 118 11.44 1.52 10.57
CA GLU A 118 12.19 2.73 10.91
C GLU A 118 13.14 3.19 9.81
N LYS A 119 13.55 2.27 8.92
CA LYS A 119 14.53 2.55 7.87
C LYS A 119 13.94 3.07 6.58
N LEU A 120 12.66 2.78 6.33
CA LEU A 120 11.96 3.16 5.11
C LEU A 120 10.78 4.06 5.43
N ASP A 121 10.86 5.30 4.97
CA ASP A 121 9.75 6.23 5.05
C ASP A 121 8.65 5.80 4.07
N PRO A 122 7.37 5.74 4.50
CA PRO A 122 6.27 5.35 3.61
C PRO A 122 6.14 6.23 2.37
N LYS A 123 6.37 7.53 2.50
CA LYS A 123 6.30 8.46 1.36
C LYS A 123 7.42 8.21 0.38
N PHE A 124 8.61 7.87 0.85
CA PHE A 124 9.72 7.50 -0.01
C PHE A 124 9.35 6.27 -0.85
N VAL A 125 8.79 5.24 -0.21
CA VAL A 125 8.33 4.04 -0.92
C VAL A 125 7.25 4.39 -1.94
N TYR A 126 6.30 5.23 -1.56
CA TYR A 126 5.24 5.70 -2.44
C TYR A 126 5.81 6.36 -3.71
N TYR A 127 6.75 7.29 -3.55
CA TYR A 127 7.37 7.95 -4.70
C TYR A 127 8.24 6.99 -5.52
N TYR A 128 8.89 6.05 -4.87
CA TYR A 128 9.70 5.05 -5.56
C TYR A 128 8.84 4.14 -6.45
N CYS A 129 7.60 3.88 -6.09
CA CYS A 129 6.69 3.08 -6.90
C CYS A 129 6.44 3.68 -8.29
N TYR A 130 6.54 5.01 -8.45
CA TYR A 130 6.48 5.62 -9.78
C TYR A 130 7.63 5.18 -10.68
N LYS A 131 8.76 4.85 -10.11
CA LYS A 131 9.90 4.30 -10.86
C LYS A 131 9.65 2.86 -11.28
N LEU A 132 8.98 2.09 -10.45
CA LEU A 132 8.64 0.70 -10.78
C LEU A 132 7.64 0.63 -11.94
N ASP A 133 6.78 1.61 -12.06
CA ASP A 133 5.77 1.69 -13.14
C ASP A 133 6.41 1.89 -14.52
N GLU A 134 7.65 2.36 -14.57
CA GLU A 134 8.39 2.55 -15.81
C GLU A 134 9.03 1.24 -16.32
N TRP A 135 8.98 0.19 -15.54
CA TRP A 135 9.55 -1.11 -15.84
C TRP A 135 8.45 -2.09 -16.25
#